data_3acdf7f4b0072ab91aae50507015540b
#
_entry.id   3acdf7f4b0072ab91aae50507015540b
#
_cell.length_a   1.000
_cell.length_b   1.000
_cell.length_c   1.000
_cell.angle_alpha   90.00
_cell.angle_beta   90.00
_cell.angle_gamma   90.00
#
_symmetry.space_group_name_H-M   'P 1'
#
loop_
_entity.id
_entity.type
_entity.pdbx_description
1 polymer ?
#
loop_
_entity_poly.entity_id
_entity_poly.type
_entity_poly.pdbx_seq_one_letter_code
_entity_poly.pdbx_strand_id
1 'polypeptide(L)'
;MKWLLWIIIVLAGFLILITLIGYLLPKEHTVSREAGFHQPPEIVWKAITDIDAMPSWRQGLKSVKHLPDRNGLPAWVETLDSGIIPLETLTSQPPSRLVVRIADPKLPFGGTWTYEITPLSSGSSLRIREDGEIYNPLFRFLARFFFGYTGTIDAYLKSMAKKFGAQPSMGN
;
A
#
# COMPACT_ATOMS: atom_id res chain seq x y z
N MET A 1 22.78 -24.43 -31.72
CA MET A 1 21.72 -25.03 -30.89
C MET A 1 22.18 -25.39 -29.46
N LYS A 2 23.36 -26.01 -29.24
CA LYS A 2 23.83 -26.40 -27.87
C LYS A 2 23.98 -25.21 -26.89
N TRP A 3 24.50 -24.08 -27.35
CA TRP A 3 24.69 -22.88 -26.50
C TRP A 3 23.35 -22.27 -26.03
N LEU A 4 22.28 -22.33 -26.82
CA LEU A 4 20.96 -21.88 -26.44
C LEU A 4 20.41 -22.72 -25.27
N LEU A 5 20.64 -24.03 -25.31
CA LEU A 5 20.26 -24.95 -24.22
C LEU A 5 21.00 -24.60 -22.93
N TRP A 6 22.29 -24.29 -22.99
CA TRP A 6 23.07 -23.87 -21.81
C TRP A 6 22.55 -22.57 -21.21
N ILE A 7 22.20 -21.57 -22.05
CA ILE A 7 21.59 -20.33 -21.57
C ILE A 7 20.27 -20.61 -20.83
N ILE A 8 19.39 -21.43 -21.38
CA ILE A 8 18.12 -21.80 -20.74
C ILE A 8 18.37 -22.49 -19.40
N ILE A 9 19.31 -23.43 -19.32
CA ILE A 9 19.66 -24.13 -18.07
C ILE A 9 20.18 -23.14 -17.02
N VAL A 10 21.05 -22.21 -17.38
CA VAL A 10 21.58 -21.21 -16.47
C VAL A 10 20.49 -20.28 -15.98
N LEU A 11 19.60 -19.80 -16.86
CA LEU A 11 18.47 -18.95 -16.46
C LEU A 11 17.48 -19.68 -15.55
N ALA A 12 17.17 -20.94 -15.87
CA ALA A 12 16.32 -21.77 -15.03
C ALA A 12 16.95 -22.00 -13.64
N GLY A 13 18.24 -22.33 -13.59
CA GLY A 13 18.98 -22.49 -12.33
C GLY A 13 18.99 -21.22 -11.51
N PHE A 14 19.19 -20.06 -12.15
CA PHE A 14 19.13 -18.76 -11.49
C PHE A 14 17.74 -18.46 -10.92
N LEU A 15 16.67 -18.72 -11.69
CA LEU A 15 15.30 -18.51 -11.23
C LEU A 15 14.96 -19.42 -10.03
N ILE A 16 15.41 -20.68 -10.06
CA ILE A 16 15.25 -21.59 -8.93
C ILE A 16 15.99 -21.06 -7.70
N LEU A 17 17.22 -20.61 -7.85
CA LEU A 17 18.03 -20.08 -6.75
C LEU A 17 17.37 -18.87 -6.07
N ILE A 18 16.94 -17.87 -6.85
CA ILE A 18 16.27 -16.68 -6.29
C ILE A 18 14.94 -17.03 -5.64
N THR A 19 14.23 -18.02 -6.17
CA THR A 19 12.97 -18.50 -5.57
C THR A 19 13.24 -19.22 -4.25
N LEU A 20 14.28 -20.03 -4.15
CA LEU A 20 14.70 -20.68 -2.90
C LEU A 20 15.12 -19.66 -1.85
N ILE A 21 15.92 -18.64 -2.23
CA ILE A 21 16.26 -17.54 -1.33
C ILE A 21 14.98 -16.84 -0.86
N GLY A 22 14.07 -16.51 -1.77
CA GLY A 22 12.78 -15.91 -1.43
C GLY A 22 11.92 -16.76 -0.51
N TYR A 23 12.04 -18.08 -0.58
CA TYR A 23 11.32 -19.00 0.33
C TYR A 23 11.83 -18.91 1.78
N LEU A 24 13.12 -18.61 1.97
CA LEU A 24 13.74 -18.43 3.28
C LEU A 24 13.46 -17.04 3.88
N LEU A 25 13.01 -16.08 3.08
CA LEU A 25 12.68 -14.74 3.56
C LEU A 25 11.34 -14.73 4.32
N PRO A 26 11.18 -13.85 5.33
CA PRO A 26 9.91 -13.66 6.02
C PRO A 26 8.79 -13.30 5.03
N LYS A 27 7.58 -13.81 5.27
CA LYS A 27 6.39 -13.42 4.52
C LYS A 27 5.93 -12.02 4.91
N GLU A 28 6.07 -11.69 6.17
CA GLU A 28 5.61 -10.47 6.80
C GLU A 28 6.68 -9.38 6.74
N HIS A 29 6.23 -8.15 6.61
CA HIS A 29 7.06 -6.96 6.76
C HIS A 29 6.23 -5.83 7.37
N THR A 30 6.89 -4.93 8.08
CA THR A 30 6.30 -3.72 8.62
C THR A 30 7.12 -2.54 8.16
N VAL A 31 6.44 -1.55 7.58
CA VAL A 31 7.04 -0.26 7.20
C VAL A 31 6.10 0.87 7.55
N SER A 32 6.63 2.07 7.75
CA SER A 32 5.82 3.26 7.95
C SER A 32 6.46 4.47 7.28
N ARG A 33 5.62 5.43 6.95
CA ARG A 33 5.99 6.76 6.47
C ARG A 33 5.06 7.79 7.09
N GLU A 34 5.57 9.00 7.24
CA GLU A 34 4.85 10.12 7.82
C GLU A 34 5.01 11.36 6.94
N ALA A 35 3.93 12.14 6.82
CA ALA A 35 3.96 13.42 6.13
C ALA A 35 3.15 14.47 6.89
N GLY A 36 3.69 15.69 6.97
CA GLY A 36 3.02 16.84 7.52
C GLY A 36 2.19 17.60 6.48
N PHE A 37 1.02 18.07 6.89
CA PHE A 37 0.09 18.86 6.06
C PHE A 37 -0.35 20.11 6.83
N HIS A 38 -0.59 21.20 6.10
CA HIS A 38 -1.15 22.44 6.69
C HIS A 38 -2.66 22.32 6.98
N GLN A 39 -3.30 21.26 6.55
CA GLN A 39 -4.72 20.98 6.77
C GLN A 39 -4.96 20.44 8.18
N PRO A 40 -6.06 20.83 8.84
CA PRO A 40 -6.45 20.26 10.13
C PRO A 40 -6.82 18.77 9.98
N PRO A 41 -6.80 18.00 11.09
CA PRO A 41 -7.06 16.55 11.07
C PRO A 41 -8.35 16.15 10.36
N GLU A 42 -9.42 16.92 10.47
CA GLU A 42 -10.73 16.62 9.87
C GLU A 42 -10.69 16.66 8.35
N ILE A 43 -9.89 17.54 7.76
CA ILE A 43 -9.73 17.64 6.30
C ILE A 43 -8.89 16.49 5.78
N VAL A 44 -7.82 16.11 6.51
CA VAL A 44 -7.01 14.93 6.16
C VAL A 44 -7.84 13.66 6.33
N TRP A 45 -8.62 13.55 7.41
CA TRP A 45 -9.56 12.46 7.63
C TRP A 45 -10.56 12.31 6.48
N LYS A 46 -11.22 13.40 6.10
CA LYS A 46 -12.13 13.40 4.96
C LYS A 46 -11.44 12.89 3.69
N ALA A 47 -10.20 13.30 3.43
CA ALA A 47 -9.48 12.88 2.25
C ALA A 47 -9.18 11.37 2.21
N ILE A 48 -8.90 10.74 3.37
CA ILE A 48 -8.63 9.29 3.45
C ILE A 48 -9.89 8.43 3.58
N THR A 49 -11.06 9.02 3.83
CA THR A 49 -12.33 8.29 4.00
C THR A 49 -13.34 8.54 2.88
N ASP A 50 -13.17 9.61 2.09
CA ASP A 50 -13.98 9.89 0.90
C ASP A 50 -13.50 9.03 -0.27
N ILE A 51 -13.93 7.77 -0.25
CA ILE A 51 -13.52 6.72 -1.19
C ILE A 51 -13.83 7.13 -2.64
N ASP A 52 -14.97 7.76 -2.87
CA ASP A 52 -15.43 8.18 -4.21
C ASP A 52 -14.55 9.29 -4.80
N ALA A 53 -13.99 10.15 -3.96
CA ALA A 53 -13.10 11.21 -4.40
C ALA A 53 -11.66 10.73 -4.66
N MET A 54 -11.24 9.56 -4.16
CA MET A 54 -9.86 9.06 -4.27
C MET A 54 -9.34 8.99 -5.71
N PRO A 55 -10.09 8.52 -6.73
CA PRO A 55 -9.59 8.46 -8.11
C PRO A 55 -9.21 9.81 -8.69
N SER A 56 -9.76 10.91 -8.17
CA SER A 56 -9.48 12.26 -8.67
C SER A 56 -8.09 12.79 -8.28
N TRP A 57 -7.45 12.22 -7.24
CA TRP A 57 -6.20 12.72 -6.72
C TRP A 57 -5.13 11.64 -6.48
N ARG A 58 -5.52 10.37 -6.27
CA ARG A 58 -4.59 9.28 -6.00
C ARG A 58 -4.04 8.72 -7.30
N GLN A 59 -2.76 8.92 -7.54
CA GLN A 59 -2.08 8.44 -8.74
C GLN A 59 -2.17 6.89 -8.84
N GLY A 60 -2.48 6.39 -10.05
CA GLY A 60 -2.60 4.97 -10.34
C GLY A 60 -3.93 4.34 -9.95
N LEU A 61 -4.84 5.06 -9.27
CA LEU A 61 -6.19 4.62 -8.97
C LEU A 61 -7.16 5.10 -10.05
N LYS A 62 -7.78 4.15 -10.78
CA LYS A 62 -8.70 4.43 -11.91
C LYS A 62 -10.14 4.62 -11.46
N SER A 63 -10.59 3.72 -10.59
CA SER A 63 -11.97 3.72 -10.10
C SER A 63 -12.10 2.99 -8.78
N VAL A 64 -13.18 3.27 -8.09
CA VAL A 64 -13.62 2.56 -6.89
C VAL A 64 -15.04 2.05 -7.08
N LYS A 65 -15.37 0.93 -6.43
CA LYS A 65 -16.71 0.35 -6.42
C LYS A 65 -17.04 -0.09 -5.00
N HIS A 66 -18.11 0.44 -4.43
CA HIS A 66 -18.58 0.03 -3.12
C HIS A 66 -19.04 -1.43 -3.12
N LEU A 67 -18.74 -2.11 -2.04
CA LEU A 67 -19.26 -3.42 -1.68
C LEU A 67 -20.22 -3.26 -0.50
N PRO A 68 -21.05 -4.27 -0.19
CA PRO A 68 -21.80 -4.29 1.06
C PRO A 68 -20.86 -4.12 2.25
N ASP A 69 -21.27 -3.28 3.20
CA ASP A 69 -20.54 -3.05 4.44
C ASP A 69 -20.25 -4.36 5.17
N ARG A 70 -19.07 -4.44 5.79
CA ARG A 70 -18.67 -5.56 6.63
C ARG A 70 -18.61 -5.11 8.09
N ASN A 71 -19.38 -5.77 8.94
CA ASN A 71 -19.51 -5.40 10.36
C ASN A 71 -19.90 -3.91 10.57
N GLY A 72 -20.72 -3.35 9.65
CA GLY A 72 -21.16 -1.95 9.71
C GLY A 72 -20.09 -0.94 9.29
N LEU A 73 -18.99 -1.38 8.69
CA LEU A 73 -17.90 -0.53 8.19
C LEU A 73 -17.74 -0.68 6.67
N PRO A 74 -17.31 0.38 5.96
CA PRO A 74 -17.17 0.39 4.52
C PRO A 74 -16.25 -0.69 3.98
N ALA A 75 -16.68 -1.33 2.87
CA ALA A 75 -15.86 -2.19 2.03
C ALA A 75 -15.99 -1.76 0.57
N TRP A 76 -14.90 -1.88 -0.21
CA TRP A 76 -14.87 -1.45 -1.61
C TRP A 76 -13.83 -2.21 -2.41
N VAL A 77 -13.88 -2.03 -3.72
CA VAL A 77 -12.87 -2.52 -4.66
C VAL A 77 -12.17 -1.34 -5.30
N GLU A 78 -10.85 -1.33 -5.26
CA GLU A 78 -10.01 -0.42 -6.02
C GLU A 78 -9.57 -1.08 -7.34
N THR A 79 -9.74 -0.35 -8.46
CA THR A 79 -9.13 -0.70 -9.74
C THR A 79 -7.94 0.20 -9.96
N LEU A 80 -6.73 -0.37 -9.88
CA LEU A 80 -5.47 0.32 -10.09
C LEU A 80 -4.87 -0.03 -11.47
N ASP A 81 -3.81 0.67 -11.86
CA ASP A 81 -3.01 0.30 -13.03
C ASP A 81 -2.41 -1.11 -12.91
N SER A 82 -2.07 -1.52 -11.69
CA SER A 82 -1.45 -2.81 -11.37
C SER A 82 -2.43 -3.97 -11.14
N GLY A 83 -3.74 -3.71 -11.03
CA GLY A 83 -4.74 -4.73 -10.79
C GLY A 83 -5.94 -4.28 -9.96
N ILE A 84 -6.67 -5.25 -9.45
CA ILE A 84 -7.91 -5.04 -8.68
C ILE A 84 -7.67 -5.49 -7.25
N ILE A 85 -7.98 -4.64 -6.27
CA ILE A 85 -7.77 -4.91 -4.85
C ILE A 85 -9.06 -4.65 -4.09
N PRO A 86 -9.71 -5.69 -3.56
CA PRO A 86 -10.81 -5.53 -2.59
C PRO A 86 -10.26 -5.14 -1.23
N LEU A 87 -10.91 -4.17 -0.61
CA LEU A 87 -10.53 -3.59 0.68
C LEU A 87 -11.73 -3.57 1.63
N GLU A 88 -11.44 -3.63 2.93
CA GLU A 88 -12.43 -3.45 3.98
C GLU A 88 -11.86 -2.62 5.13
N THR A 89 -12.69 -1.82 5.74
CA THR A 89 -12.36 -1.10 6.97
C THR A 89 -12.48 -2.03 8.17
N LEU A 90 -11.43 -2.11 8.98
CA LEU A 90 -11.45 -2.85 10.25
C LEU A 90 -11.72 -1.96 11.45
N THR A 91 -11.25 -0.71 11.39
CA THR A 91 -11.39 0.28 12.47
C THR A 91 -11.57 1.66 11.87
N SER A 92 -12.49 2.43 12.41
CA SER A 92 -12.71 3.83 12.07
C SER A 92 -12.94 4.64 13.34
N GLN A 93 -11.98 5.51 13.69
CA GLN A 93 -11.99 6.38 14.86
C GLN A 93 -11.72 7.82 14.41
N PRO A 94 -12.75 8.54 13.94
CA PRO A 94 -12.60 9.92 13.47
C PRO A 94 -12.12 10.87 14.56
N PRO A 95 -11.27 11.87 14.22
CA PRO A 95 -10.54 12.00 12.95
C PRO A 95 -9.11 11.42 13.03
N SER A 96 -8.83 10.50 13.96
CA SER A 96 -7.47 10.13 14.37
C SER A 96 -6.94 8.81 13.79
N ARG A 97 -7.79 7.78 13.62
CA ARG A 97 -7.30 6.45 13.24
C ARG A 97 -8.25 5.70 12.31
N LEU A 98 -7.67 5.18 11.20
CA LEU A 98 -8.35 4.29 10.25
C LEU A 98 -7.47 3.06 10.03
N VAL A 99 -8.08 1.87 10.03
CA VAL A 99 -7.38 0.63 9.65
C VAL A 99 -8.14 -0.01 8.50
N VAL A 100 -7.43 -0.26 7.41
CA VAL A 100 -7.96 -0.88 6.19
C VAL A 100 -7.19 -2.17 5.91
N ARG A 101 -7.87 -3.22 5.48
CA ARG A 101 -7.29 -4.52 5.14
C ARG A 101 -7.59 -4.91 3.70
N ILE A 102 -6.66 -5.60 3.07
CA ILE A 102 -6.89 -6.32 1.81
C ILE A 102 -7.83 -7.50 2.09
N ALA A 103 -8.98 -7.55 1.41
CA ALA A 103 -10.09 -8.45 1.71
C ALA A 103 -10.17 -9.68 0.78
N ASP A 104 -9.13 -9.97 0.00
CA ASP A 104 -9.06 -11.14 -0.89
C ASP A 104 -7.86 -12.03 -0.56
N PRO A 105 -8.08 -13.22 0.03
CA PRO A 105 -7.00 -14.15 0.38
C PRO A 105 -6.37 -14.85 -0.85
N LYS A 106 -6.91 -14.66 -2.05
CA LYS A 106 -6.38 -15.24 -3.30
C LYS A 106 -5.30 -14.38 -3.94
N LEU A 107 -5.15 -13.13 -3.50
CA LEU A 107 -4.08 -12.26 -3.97
C LEU A 107 -2.70 -12.79 -3.53
N PRO A 108 -1.63 -12.56 -4.30
CA PRO A 108 -0.27 -13.00 -3.95
C PRO A 108 0.35 -12.19 -2.80
N PHE A 109 -0.39 -11.24 -2.25
CA PHE A 109 -0.03 -10.37 -1.13
C PHE A 109 -1.27 -10.06 -0.29
N GLY A 110 -1.06 -9.61 0.95
CA GLY A 110 -2.11 -9.23 1.89
C GLY A 110 -1.60 -8.20 2.88
N GLY A 111 -2.37 -7.96 3.93
CA GLY A 111 -1.98 -7.09 5.03
C GLY A 111 -2.96 -5.97 5.32
N THR A 112 -2.51 -5.07 6.19
CA THR A 112 -3.29 -3.91 6.66
C THR A 112 -2.50 -2.61 6.49
N TRP A 113 -3.22 -1.53 6.22
CA TRP A 113 -2.73 -0.18 6.37
C TRP A 113 -3.41 0.49 7.55
N THR A 114 -2.61 1.01 8.47
CA THR A 114 -3.06 1.85 9.59
C THR A 114 -2.69 3.29 9.30
N TYR A 115 -3.71 4.15 9.26
CA TYR A 115 -3.58 5.59 9.11
C TYR A 115 -3.74 6.21 10.50
N GLU A 116 -2.79 7.02 10.91
CA GLU A 116 -2.82 7.76 12.18
C GLU A 116 -2.63 9.25 11.89
N ILE A 117 -3.61 10.06 12.31
CA ILE A 117 -3.59 11.50 12.14
C ILE A 117 -3.38 12.16 13.50
N THR A 118 -2.34 12.97 13.60
CA THR A 118 -1.98 13.71 14.82
C THR A 118 -2.07 15.20 14.55
N PRO A 119 -2.80 15.98 15.39
CA PRO A 119 -2.81 17.43 15.28
C PRO A 119 -1.41 18.02 15.54
N LEU A 120 -1.04 19.05 14.77
CA LEU A 120 0.16 19.85 14.96
C LEU A 120 -0.23 21.31 15.26
N SER A 121 0.71 22.12 15.72
CA SER A 121 0.48 23.56 15.95
C SER A 121 0.04 24.30 14.69
N SER A 122 0.41 23.80 13.48
CA SER A 122 0.00 24.34 12.18
C SER A 122 -0.37 23.21 11.23
N GLY A 123 -1.59 22.64 11.41
CA GLY A 123 -2.06 21.55 10.54
C GLY A 123 -2.09 20.19 11.23
N SER A 124 -1.70 19.13 10.51
CA SER A 124 -1.66 17.76 11.02
C SER A 124 -0.55 16.93 10.39
N SER A 125 -0.17 15.85 11.07
CA SER A 125 0.67 14.79 10.54
C SER A 125 -0.19 13.57 10.21
N LEU A 126 0.07 12.93 9.08
CA LEU A 126 -0.47 11.63 8.73
C LEU A 126 0.67 10.62 8.67
N ARG A 127 0.61 9.62 9.56
CA ARG A 127 1.43 8.43 9.52
C ARG A 127 0.65 7.29 8.87
N ILE A 128 1.25 6.63 7.91
CA ILE A 128 0.74 5.38 7.33
C ILE A 128 1.71 4.27 7.70
N ARG A 129 1.20 3.24 8.39
CA ARG A 129 1.92 2.00 8.68
C ARG A 129 1.30 0.88 7.85
N GLU A 130 2.15 0.13 7.18
CA GLU A 130 1.81 -1.11 6.49
C GLU A 130 2.34 -2.30 7.27
N ASP A 131 1.46 -3.19 7.68
CA ASP A 131 1.79 -4.54 8.12
C ASP A 131 1.41 -5.46 6.97
N GLY A 132 2.38 -5.69 6.09
CA GLY A 132 2.18 -6.34 4.79
C GLY A 132 2.64 -7.79 4.79
N GLU A 133 2.07 -8.58 3.88
CA GLU A 133 2.41 -9.97 3.65
C GLU A 133 2.64 -10.21 2.16
N ILE A 134 3.71 -10.93 1.81
CA ILE A 134 3.99 -11.36 0.43
C ILE A 134 4.06 -12.89 0.40
N TYR A 135 3.09 -13.52 -0.25
CA TYR A 135 2.97 -14.98 -0.25
C TYR A 135 3.88 -15.64 -1.30
N ASN A 136 4.14 -14.98 -2.43
CA ASN A 136 4.98 -15.49 -3.50
C ASN A 136 6.48 -15.33 -3.17
N PRO A 137 7.29 -16.41 -3.13
CA PRO A 137 8.71 -16.36 -2.80
C PRO A 137 9.54 -15.48 -3.74
N LEU A 138 9.27 -15.51 -5.04
CA LEU A 138 9.97 -14.68 -6.02
C LEU A 138 9.71 -13.19 -5.75
N PHE A 139 8.47 -12.82 -5.46
CA PHE A 139 8.13 -11.43 -5.13
C PHE A 139 8.74 -10.99 -3.79
N ARG A 140 8.88 -11.89 -2.81
CA ARG A 140 9.62 -11.59 -1.56
C ARG A 140 11.07 -11.24 -1.84
N PHE A 141 11.74 -12.04 -2.69
CA PHE A 141 13.11 -11.75 -3.11
C PHE A 141 13.22 -10.39 -3.80
N LEU A 142 12.36 -10.13 -4.78
CA LEU A 142 12.36 -8.87 -5.53
C LEU A 142 12.05 -7.67 -4.64
N ALA A 143 11.08 -7.78 -3.75
CA ALA A 143 10.76 -6.72 -2.79
C ALA A 143 11.92 -6.45 -1.84
N ARG A 144 12.56 -7.50 -1.31
CA ARG A 144 13.66 -7.37 -0.35
C ARG A 144 14.89 -6.68 -0.93
N PHE A 145 15.26 -7.02 -2.18
CA PHE A 145 16.57 -6.65 -2.73
C PHE A 145 16.52 -5.57 -3.81
N PHE A 146 15.34 -5.32 -4.42
CA PHE A 146 15.24 -4.40 -5.57
C PHE A 146 14.20 -3.29 -5.38
N PHE A 147 12.97 -3.60 -4.94
CA PHE A 147 11.87 -2.61 -4.93
C PHE A 147 11.69 -1.90 -3.59
N GLY A 148 12.08 -2.52 -2.48
CA GLY A 148 11.71 -2.06 -1.14
C GLY A 148 10.21 -2.29 -0.86
N TYR A 149 9.75 -1.77 0.29
CA TYR A 149 8.37 -1.94 0.75
C TYR A 149 7.60 -0.62 0.85
N THR A 150 8.27 0.52 0.74
CA THR A 150 7.65 1.83 1.04
C THR A 150 7.06 2.53 -0.17
N GLY A 151 7.33 2.05 -1.40
CA GLY A 151 6.98 2.75 -2.63
C GLY A 151 5.50 3.10 -2.77
N THR A 152 4.61 2.21 -2.31
CA THR A 152 3.15 2.43 -2.36
C THR A 152 2.71 3.53 -1.40
N ILE A 153 3.25 3.53 -0.16
CA ILE A 153 2.97 4.57 0.83
C ILE A 153 3.51 5.92 0.35
N ASP A 154 4.74 5.94 -0.17
CA ASP A 154 5.38 7.16 -0.68
C ASP A 154 4.56 7.77 -1.83
N ALA A 155 4.06 6.94 -2.76
CA ALA A 155 3.21 7.39 -3.86
C ALA A 155 1.86 7.95 -3.36
N TYR A 156 1.27 7.31 -2.33
CA TYR A 156 0.03 7.77 -1.70
C TYR A 156 0.21 9.14 -1.04
N LEU A 157 1.25 9.30 -0.20
CA LEU A 157 1.53 10.56 0.50
C LEU A 157 1.88 11.69 -0.47
N LYS A 158 2.63 11.40 -1.55
CA LYS A 158 2.91 12.36 -2.61
C LYS A 158 1.63 12.81 -3.33
N SER A 159 0.72 11.89 -3.63
CA SER A 159 -0.56 12.22 -4.25
C SER A 159 -1.41 13.10 -3.35
N MET A 160 -1.44 12.82 -2.05
CA MET A 160 -2.16 13.63 -1.06
C MET A 160 -1.53 15.02 -0.90
N ALA A 161 -0.20 15.12 -0.86
CA ALA A 161 0.48 16.41 -0.83
C ALA A 161 0.14 17.26 -2.06
N LYS A 162 0.12 16.67 -3.25
CA LYS A 162 -0.31 17.35 -4.47
C LYS A 162 -1.77 17.82 -4.40
N LYS A 163 -2.67 16.98 -3.85
CA LYS A 163 -4.08 17.35 -3.62
C LYS A 163 -4.21 18.62 -2.76
N PHE A 164 -3.36 18.74 -1.74
CA PHE A 164 -3.37 19.88 -0.83
C PHE A 164 -2.48 21.05 -1.24
N GLY A 165 -1.86 20.99 -2.43
CA GLY A 165 -0.98 22.06 -2.94
C GLY A 165 0.33 22.21 -2.17
N ALA A 166 0.78 21.15 -1.47
CA ALA A 166 1.98 21.13 -0.65
C ALA A 166 3.08 20.24 -1.25
N GLN A 167 4.34 20.53 -0.89
CA GLN A 167 5.43 19.55 -1.04
C GLN A 167 5.43 18.65 0.21
N PRO A 168 5.49 17.31 0.07
CA PRO A 168 5.52 16.44 1.23
C PRO A 168 6.84 16.62 1.99
N SER A 169 6.80 17.07 3.24
CA SER A 169 7.91 16.88 4.17
C SER A 169 7.81 15.45 4.69
N MET A 170 8.56 14.53 4.06
CA MET A 170 8.53 13.13 4.49
C MET A 170 9.56 12.90 5.58
N GLY A 171 9.10 12.44 6.75
CA GLY A 171 9.91 11.88 7.83
C GLY A 171 10.00 10.35 7.70
N ASN A 172 11.11 9.81 8.21
CA ASN A 172 11.30 8.35 8.33
C ASN A 172 10.54 7.80 9.52
#